data_e57a10e48868c86468b3f658c35353f4
#
_entry.id   e57a10e48868c86468b3f658c35353f4
#
_cell.length_a   1.000
_cell.length_b   1.000
_cell.length_c   1.000
_cell.angle_alpha   90.00
_cell.angle_beta   90.00
_cell.angle_gamma   90.00
#
_symmetry.space_group_name_H-M   'P 1'
#
loop_
_entity.id
_entity.type
_entity.pdbx_description
1 polymer ?
#
loop_
_entity_poly.entity_id
_entity_poly.type
_entity_poly.pdbx_seq_one_letter_code
_entity_poly.pdbx_strand_id
1 'polypeptide(L)'
;MTNLEIAPQQEVCPPAAPEGSSGPCLQLWPQREVPLGGVRAMNVQRTLPQRGLPTIGAWCFLDSFGPDRTAMSVLPHPHIGLQTVTWPLAGHIRHRDSVGSDVVVRPGELNIMTAGHGVSHSEFAVLPPAGEALPVQRGLQLWVALPGGERHRAPAFEQHRELPRASGEGFTATVMVGEFAGVTSPATMYSPIVGADVS
;
A
#
# COMPACT_ATOMS: atom_id res chain seq x y z
N MET A 1 -8.28 6.34 -9.01
CA MET A 1 -9.35 6.36 -10.03
C MET A 1 -9.71 4.91 -10.33
N THR A 2 -10.93 4.54 -10.10
CA THR A 2 -11.44 3.20 -10.41
C THR A 2 -11.58 3.09 -11.91
N ASN A 3 -11.08 2.01 -12.52
CA ASN A 3 -11.32 1.73 -13.94
C ASN A 3 -12.83 1.46 -14.13
N LEU A 4 -13.51 2.27 -14.94
CA LEU A 4 -14.94 2.14 -15.25
C LEU A 4 -15.20 1.26 -16.49
N GLU A 5 -14.17 0.62 -17.02
CA GLU A 5 -14.30 -0.25 -18.18
C GLU A 5 -15.04 -1.53 -17.80
N ILE A 6 -16.18 -1.78 -18.48
CA ILE A 6 -17.08 -2.90 -18.19
C ILE A 6 -16.51 -4.24 -18.64
N ALA A 7 -15.66 -4.24 -19.67
CA ALA A 7 -15.02 -5.42 -20.23
C ALA A 7 -13.55 -5.12 -20.56
N PRO A 8 -12.69 -4.99 -19.55
CA PRO A 8 -11.27 -4.69 -19.76
C PRO A 8 -10.62 -5.83 -20.56
N GLN A 9 -9.87 -5.48 -21.59
CA GLN A 9 -9.04 -6.45 -22.32
C GLN A 9 -7.93 -6.94 -21.40
N GLN A 10 -7.72 -8.24 -21.39
CA GLN A 10 -6.58 -8.83 -20.69
C GLN A 10 -5.30 -8.51 -21.49
N GLU A 11 -4.44 -7.68 -20.91
CA GLU A 11 -3.12 -7.43 -21.46
C GLU A 11 -2.12 -8.40 -20.81
N VAL A 12 -1.44 -9.20 -21.63
CA VAL A 12 -0.36 -10.06 -21.17
C VAL A 12 0.89 -9.21 -21.06
N CYS A 13 1.31 -8.89 -19.83
CA CYS A 13 2.57 -8.20 -19.62
C CYS A 13 3.73 -9.15 -19.92
N PRO A 14 4.69 -8.75 -20.78
CA PRO A 14 5.87 -9.55 -21.00
C PRO A 14 6.68 -9.71 -19.72
N PRO A 15 7.40 -10.83 -19.52
CA PRO A 15 8.26 -11.03 -18.37
C PRO A 15 9.28 -9.88 -18.26
N ALA A 16 9.46 -9.37 -17.02
CA ALA A 16 10.33 -8.21 -16.76
C ALA A 16 11.83 -8.48 -16.94
N ALA A 17 12.24 -9.70 -17.20
CA ALA A 17 13.64 -10.07 -17.39
C ALA A 17 14.01 -10.09 -18.90
N PRO A 18 15.20 -9.59 -19.28
CA PRO A 18 15.70 -9.76 -20.63
C PRO A 18 15.79 -11.26 -20.99
N GLU A 19 15.34 -11.61 -22.19
CA GLU A 19 15.51 -12.98 -22.70
C GLU A 19 16.99 -13.35 -22.66
N GLY A 20 17.33 -14.46 -21.96
CA GLY A 20 18.68 -15.01 -21.91
C GLY A 20 19.48 -14.76 -20.63
N SER A 21 18.95 -14.08 -19.62
CA SER A 21 19.63 -13.96 -18.31
C SER A 21 19.36 -15.17 -17.43
N SER A 22 20.36 -16.00 -17.21
CA SER A 22 20.31 -17.10 -16.23
C SER A 22 20.85 -16.60 -14.87
N GLY A 23 20.07 -15.83 -14.10
CA GLY A 23 20.50 -15.36 -12.79
C GLY A 23 19.71 -14.18 -12.25
N PRO A 24 20.00 -13.72 -11.01
CA PRO A 24 19.37 -12.55 -10.43
C PRO A 24 19.60 -11.31 -11.30
N CYS A 25 18.54 -10.55 -11.54
CA CYS A 25 18.58 -9.29 -12.30
C CYS A 25 18.17 -8.13 -11.41
N LEU A 26 18.96 -7.06 -11.36
CA LEU A 26 18.62 -5.80 -10.73
C LEU A 26 18.04 -4.83 -11.75
N GLN A 27 16.82 -4.38 -11.51
CA GLN A 27 16.17 -3.35 -12.30
C GLN A 27 15.86 -2.15 -11.42
N LEU A 28 16.26 -0.96 -11.85
CA LEU A 28 15.97 0.31 -11.19
C LEU A 28 14.88 1.03 -11.95
N TRP A 29 13.77 1.29 -11.28
CA TRP A 29 12.61 1.97 -11.85
C TRP A 29 12.48 3.37 -11.24
N PRO A 30 12.57 4.45 -12.05
CA PRO A 30 12.42 5.81 -11.53
C PRO A 30 10.99 6.01 -11.06
N GLN A 31 10.86 6.63 -9.89
CA GLN A 31 9.58 7.10 -9.40
C GLN A 31 9.13 8.31 -10.20
N ARG A 32 7.82 8.51 -10.32
CA ARG A 32 7.23 9.70 -10.94
C ARG A 32 6.36 10.45 -9.94
N GLU A 33 6.49 11.75 -9.92
CA GLU A 33 5.64 12.60 -9.11
C GLU A 33 4.24 12.64 -9.69
N VAL A 34 3.24 12.39 -8.84
CA VAL A 34 1.82 12.49 -9.19
C VAL A 34 1.05 13.19 -8.08
N PRO A 35 0.04 14.01 -8.43
CA PRO A 35 -0.82 14.61 -7.41
C PRO A 35 -1.76 13.53 -6.84
N LEU A 36 -1.83 13.45 -5.51
CA LEU A 36 -2.83 12.65 -4.81
C LEU A 36 -4.11 13.49 -4.69
N GLY A 37 -5.10 13.23 -5.51
CA GLY A 37 -6.37 13.89 -5.79
C GLY A 37 -6.91 14.96 -4.85
N GLY A 38 -7.38 16.07 -5.41
CA GLY A 38 -8.16 17.15 -4.79
C GLY A 38 -7.36 18.43 -4.50
N VAL A 39 -8.07 19.48 -4.05
CA VAL A 39 -7.56 20.85 -3.86
C VAL A 39 -6.50 20.96 -2.73
N ARG A 40 -6.36 19.95 -1.90
CA ARG A 40 -5.33 19.83 -0.85
C ARG A 40 -4.43 18.62 -1.08
N ALA A 41 -4.22 18.30 -2.34
CA ALA A 41 -3.42 17.19 -2.79
C ALA A 41 -1.97 17.37 -2.34
N MET A 42 -1.44 16.36 -1.70
CA MET A 42 0.00 16.20 -1.59
C MET A 42 0.54 15.53 -2.86
N ASN A 43 1.77 15.83 -3.23
CA ASN A 43 2.46 15.07 -4.26
C ASN A 43 2.99 13.77 -3.65
N VAL A 44 2.84 12.70 -4.40
CA VAL A 44 3.38 11.38 -4.05
C VAL A 44 4.33 10.91 -5.13
N GLN A 45 5.26 10.04 -4.76
CA GLN A 45 6.19 9.41 -5.69
C GLN A 45 5.67 8.02 -6.04
N ARG A 46 5.15 7.86 -7.25
CA ARG A 46 4.57 6.60 -7.73
C ARG A 46 5.58 5.70 -8.38
N THR A 47 5.74 4.49 -7.87
CA THR A 47 6.54 3.42 -8.46
C THR A 47 5.68 2.48 -9.29
N LEU A 48 4.50 2.10 -8.79
CA LEU A 48 3.54 1.23 -9.48
C LEU A 48 2.18 1.91 -9.61
N PRO A 49 1.44 1.71 -10.71
CA PRO A 49 1.88 1.12 -11.97
C PRO A 49 2.68 2.10 -12.82
N GLN A 50 3.54 1.59 -13.68
CA GLN A 50 4.15 2.39 -14.74
C GLN A 50 4.32 1.55 -16.03
N ARG A 51 4.58 2.24 -17.14
CA ARG A 51 4.78 1.58 -18.42
C ARG A 51 5.98 0.63 -18.33
N GLY A 52 5.76 -0.65 -18.65
CA GLY A 52 6.78 -1.70 -18.53
C GLY A 52 6.88 -2.36 -17.17
N LEU A 53 6.22 -1.81 -16.13
CA LEU A 53 6.08 -2.42 -14.81
C LEU A 53 4.68 -2.16 -14.25
N PRO A 54 3.64 -2.83 -14.76
CA PRO A 54 2.27 -2.60 -14.29
C PRO A 54 2.02 -3.21 -12.91
N THR A 55 2.63 -4.36 -12.60
CA THR A 55 2.50 -5.05 -11.33
C THR A 55 3.77 -5.78 -10.94
N ILE A 56 3.90 -6.14 -9.66
CA ILE A 56 4.87 -7.12 -9.14
C ILE A 56 4.06 -8.20 -8.44
N GLY A 57 3.82 -9.34 -9.11
CA GLY A 57 2.84 -10.31 -8.65
C GLY A 57 1.47 -9.63 -8.45
N ALA A 58 0.85 -9.80 -7.29
CA ALA A 58 -0.42 -9.17 -6.96
C ALA A 58 -0.29 -7.70 -6.51
N TRP A 59 0.91 -7.18 -6.28
CA TRP A 59 1.15 -5.76 -6.02
C TRP A 59 0.87 -4.95 -7.28
N CYS A 60 -0.17 -4.11 -7.26
CA CYS A 60 -0.62 -3.34 -8.42
C CYS A 60 -0.50 -1.83 -8.24
N PHE A 61 -0.09 -1.37 -7.06
CA PHE A 61 0.09 0.05 -6.76
C PHE A 61 1.13 0.25 -5.67
N LEU A 62 1.97 1.25 -5.82
CA LEU A 62 2.94 1.69 -4.83
C LEU A 62 3.19 3.18 -4.97
N ASP A 63 2.73 3.94 -3.98
CA ASP A 63 3.06 5.34 -3.77
C ASP A 63 3.86 5.51 -2.48
N SER A 64 4.91 6.32 -2.53
CA SER A 64 5.54 6.87 -1.34
C SER A 64 5.13 8.33 -1.16
N PHE A 65 4.77 8.71 0.05
CA PHE A 65 4.43 10.07 0.41
C PHE A 65 5.40 10.63 1.45
N GLY A 66 5.67 11.93 1.36
CA GLY A 66 6.60 12.63 2.23
C GLY A 66 8.09 12.27 2.02
N PRO A 67 8.98 12.71 2.94
CA PRO A 67 8.67 13.45 4.18
C PRO A 67 8.18 14.88 3.91
N ASP A 68 7.02 15.23 4.42
CA ASP A 68 6.47 16.58 4.29
C ASP A 68 5.68 16.99 5.55
N ARG A 69 5.72 18.27 5.90
CA ARG A 69 4.91 18.84 6.98
C ARG A 69 3.58 19.31 6.41
N THR A 70 2.63 18.43 6.40
CA THR A 70 1.33 18.68 5.77
C THR A 70 0.17 18.15 6.62
N ALA A 71 -0.97 18.81 6.51
CA ALA A 71 -2.26 18.32 6.99
C ALA A 71 -2.87 17.41 5.92
N MET A 72 -2.26 16.24 5.70
CA MET A 72 -2.75 15.27 4.73
C MET A 72 -4.26 15.05 4.88
N SER A 73 -4.97 15.16 3.78
CA SER A 73 -6.44 15.05 3.76
C SER A 73 -6.86 14.28 2.51
N VAL A 74 -7.01 12.98 2.63
CA VAL A 74 -7.58 12.12 1.58
C VAL A 74 -9.07 11.94 1.89
N LEU A 75 -9.88 12.63 1.10
CA LEU A 75 -11.34 12.64 1.26
C LEU A 75 -11.96 11.27 1.00
N PRO A 76 -13.20 11.02 1.45
CA PRO A 76 -13.88 9.76 1.20
C PRO A 76 -13.87 9.37 -0.27
N HIS A 77 -13.41 8.15 -0.54
CA HIS A 77 -13.32 7.57 -1.87
C HIS A 77 -13.48 6.04 -1.80
N PRO A 78 -14.01 5.40 -2.86
CA PRO A 78 -14.29 3.98 -2.87
C PRO A 78 -13.14 3.15 -3.44
N HIS A 79 -13.07 1.89 -2.99
CA HIS A 79 -12.26 0.82 -3.57
C HIS A 79 -13.12 -0.44 -3.78
N ILE A 80 -12.72 -1.26 -4.76
CA ILE A 80 -13.34 -2.54 -5.09
C ILE A 80 -12.30 -3.51 -5.63
N GLY A 81 -12.39 -4.78 -5.26
CA GLY A 81 -11.60 -5.87 -5.83
C GLY A 81 -10.11 -5.86 -5.47
N LEU A 82 -9.71 -5.13 -4.43
CA LEU A 82 -8.32 -5.02 -3.98
C LEU A 82 -8.21 -4.95 -2.46
N GLN A 83 -6.98 -5.05 -1.95
CA GLN A 83 -6.64 -4.65 -0.59
C GLN A 83 -5.76 -3.40 -0.65
N THR A 84 -5.98 -2.45 0.25
CA THR A 84 -5.03 -1.36 0.51
C THR A 84 -4.13 -1.73 1.68
N VAL A 85 -2.85 -1.41 1.58
CA VAL A 85 -1.85 -1.61 2.62
C VAL A 85 -1.23 -0.26 2.93
N THR A 86 -1.48 0.26 4.14
CA THR A 86 -0.93 1.53 4.61
C THR A 86 0.20 1.26 5.60
N TRP A 87 1.40 1.75 5.27
CA TRP A 87 2.62 1.60 6.07
C TRP A 87 3.24 2.97 6.38
N PRO A 88 2.85 3.62 7.50
CA PRO A 88 3.46 4.88 7.91
C PRO A 88 4.89 4.67 8.42
N LEU A 89 5.79 5.59 8.03
CA LEU A 89 7.15 5.70 8.53
C LEU A 89 7.33 6.89 9.48
N ALA A 90 6.48 7.92 9.35
CA ALA A 90 6.40 9.05 10.26
C ALA A 90 5.01 9.69 10.18
N GLY A 91 4.59 10.31 11.28
CA GLY A 91 3.27 10.89 11.42
C GLY A 91 2.19 9.87 11.78
N HIS A 92 1.00 10.36 12.04
CA HIS A 92 -0.15 9.53 12.39
C HIS A 92 -1.29 9.83 11.41
N ILE A 93 -2.00 8.78 10.98
CA ILE A 93 -3.10 8.89 10.03
C ILE A 93 -4.35 8.35 10.70
N ARG A 94 -5.43 9.11 10.71
CA ARG A 94 -6.75 8.61 11.09
C ARG A 94 -7.44 8.02 9.88
N HIS A 95 -7.63 6.71 9.91
CA HIS A 95 -8.40 5.95 8.93
C HIS A 95 -9.83 5.78 9.40
N ARG A 96 -10.79 6.03 8.51
CA ARG A 96 -12.21 5.73 8.70
C ARG A 96 -12.78 5.09 7.46
N ASP A 97 -13.63 4.07 7.63
CA ASP A 97 -14.23 3.35 6.51
C ASP A 97 -15.72 3.02 6.73
N SER A 98 -16.34 2.55 5.65
CA SER A 98 -17.77 2.20 5.64
C SER A 98 -18.09 0.85 6.30
N VAL A 99 -17.09 0.08 6.74
CA VAL A 99 -17.31 -1.13 7.56
C VAL A 99 -17.29 -0.83 9.05
N GLY A 100 -17.06 0.45 9.43
CA GLY A 100 -17.17 0.93 10.80
C GLY A 100 -15.83 1.12 11.50
N SER A 101 -14.71 1.01 10.79
CA SER A 101 -13.40 1.29 11.39
C SER A 101 -13.21 2.80 11.58
N ASP A 102 -12.67 3.17 12.74
CA ASP A 102 -12.19 4.54 13.06
C ASP A 102 -10.96 4.37 13.95
N VAL A 103 -9.79 4.36 13.33
CA VAL A 103 -8.53 4.04 13.98
C VAL A 103 -7.44 5.05 13.64
N VAL A 104 -6.47 5.18 14.55
CA VAL A 104 -5.22 5.89 14.27
C VAL A 104 -4.16 4.87 13.89
N VAL A 105 -3.61 5.06 12.70
CA VAL A 105 -2.50 4.31 12.13
C VAL A 105 -1.20 5.01 12.50
N ARG A 106 -0.24 4.29 13.08
CA ARG A 106 1.03 4.83 13.57
C ARG A 106 2.23 4.24 12.83
N PRO A 107 3.38 4.87 12.86
CA PRO A 107 4.61 4.28 12.35
C PRO A 107 4.87 2.90 12.93
N GLY A 108 5.21 1.95 12.05
CA GLY A 108 5.45 0.55 12.42
C GLY A 108 4.19 -0.30 12.61
N GLU A 109 2.99 0.28 12.47
CA GLU A 109 1.71 -0.46 12.46
C GLU A 109 1.26 -0.72 11.01
N LEU A 110 0.92 -1.95 10.70
CA LEU A 110 0.37 -2.35 9.42
C LEU A 110 -1.15 -2.24 9.43
N ASN A 111 -1.71 -1.62 8.41
CA ASN A 111 -3.15 -1.52 8.24
C ASN A 111 -3.54 -2.03 6.86
N ILE A 112 -4.48 -2.97 6.84
CA ILE A 112 -4.98 -3.59 5.62
C ILE A 112 -6.47 -3.41 5.55
N MET A 113 -6.95 -2.76 4.50
CA MET A 113 -8.36 -2.68 4.18
C MET A 113 -8.65 -3.56 2.96
N THR A 114 -9.39 -4.63 3.17
CA THR A 114 -9.88 -5.50 2.11
C THR A 114 -11.16 -4.90 1.54
N ALA A 115 -11.13 -4.43 0.31
CA ALA A 115 -12.28 -3.79 -0.29
C ALA A 115 -13.36 -4.78 -0.74
N GLY A 116 -12.98 -5.94 -1.26
CA GLY A 116 -13.93 -6.95 -1.71
C GLY A 116 -14.95 -6.36 -2.71
N HIS A 117 -16.23 -6.55 -2.45
CA HIS A 117 -17.31 -6.02 -3.30
C HIS A 117 -17.52 -4.51 -3.20
N GLY A 118 -16.82 -3.82 -2.27
CA GLY A 118 -16.81 -2.37 -2.17
C GLY A 118 -16.69 -1.86 -0.73
N VAL A 119 -15.83 -0.85 -0.55
CA VAL A 119 -15.65 -0.08 0.68
C VAL A 119 -15.34 1.36 0.32
N SER A 120 -15.83 2.30 1.10
CA SER A 120 -15.41 3.71 1.02
C SER A 120 -14.62 4.05 2.28
N HIS A 121 -13.51 4.77 2.13
CA HIS A 121 -12.70 5.20 3.26
C HIS A 121 -12.12 6.61 3.07
N SER A 122 -11.59 7.14 4.17
CA SER A 122 -10.88 8.42 4.21
C SER A 122 -9.67 8.34 5.13
N GLU A 123 -8.63 9.11 4.81
CA GLU A 123 -7.37 9.14 5.56
C GLU A 123 -6.96 10.59 5.83
N PHE A 124 -6.86 10.95 7.10
CA PHE A 124 -6.51 12.31 7.53
C PHE A 124 -5.30 12.28 8.47
N ALA A 125 -4.37 13.21 8.29
CA ALA A 125 -3.34 13.41 9.30
C ALA A 125 -3.96 13.70 10.66
N VAL A 126 -3.42 13.09 11.71
CA VAL A 126 -3.74 13.50 13.08
C VAL A 126 -3.00 14.80 13.35
N LEU A 127 -3.75 15.87 13.54
CA LEU A 127 -3.19 17.21 13.73
C LEU A 127 -2.83 17.46 15.20
N PRO A 128 -1.75 18.19 15.47
CA PRO A 128 -1.43 18.68 16.81
C PRO A 128 -2.42 19.76 17.26
N PRO A 129 -2.39 20.18 18.52
CA PRO A 129 -3.11 21.34 19.00
C PRO A 129 -2.85 22.59 18.13
N ALA A 130 -3.86 23.47 18.11
CA ALA A 130 -3.76 24.72 17.34
C ALA A 130 -2.54 25.56 17.77
N GLY A 131 -1.75 26.00 16.79
CA GLY A 131 -0.52 26.80 17.01
C GLY A 131 0.76 25.98 17.04
N GLU A 132 0.68 24.66 17.07
CA GLU A 132 1.86 23.79 16.95
C GLU A 132 2.21 23.50 15.49
N ALA A 133 3.47 23.16 15.24
CA ALA A 133 3.93 22.81 13.90
C ALA A 133 3.29 21.51 13.41
N LEU A 134 2.89 21.45 12.14
CA LEU A 134 2.37 20.23 11.52
C LEU A 134 3.39 19.09 11.62
N PRO A 135 2.93 17.86 11.90
CA PRO A 135 3.79 16.70 11.95
C PRO A 135 4.36 16.37 10.58
N VAL A 136 5.55 15.79 10.56
CA VAL A 136 6.08 15.17 9.34
C VAL A 136 5.21 13.95 9.02
N GLN A 137 4.70 13.90 7.79
CA GLN A 137 4.03 12.73 7.23
C GLN A 137 4.99 12.02 6.27
N ARG A 138 5.18 10.72 6.43
CA ARG A 138 5.96 9.88 5.54
C ARG A 138 5.46 8.45 5.60
N GLY A 139 5.34 7.79 4.47
CA GLY A 139 4.94 6.39 4.44
C GLY A 139 4.77 5.85 3.04
N LEU A 140 4.25 4.63 2.99
CA LEU A 140 3.92 3.92 1.77
C LEU A 140 2.42 3.59 1.75
N GLN A 141 1.83 3.75 0.57
CA GLN A 141 0.51 3.25 0.24
C GLN A 141 0.63 2.24 -0.88
N LEU A 142 0.23 1.00 -0.61
CA LEU A 142 0.29 -0.08 -1.58
C LEU A 142 -1.09 -0.68 -1.79
N TRP A 143 -1.31 -1.27 -2.97
CA TRP A 143 -2.51 -2.07 -3.22
C TRP A 143 -2.14 -3.45 -3.73
N VAL A 144 -2.95 -4.42 -3.31
CA VAL A 144 -2.87 -5.81 -3.72
C VAL A 144 -4.15 -6.15 -4.47
N ALA A 145 -4.05 -6.58 -5.72
CA ALA A 145 -5.20 -7.06 -6.48
C ALA A 145 -5.72 -8.36 -5.86
N LEU A 146 -7.03 -8.43 -5.59
CA LEU A 146 -7.65 -9.67 -5.15
C LEU A 146 -7.79 -10.65 -6.31
N PRO A 147 -7.54 -11.94 -6.09
CA PRO A 147 -7.79 -12.96 -7.12
C PRO A 147 -9.29 -13.06 -7.44
N GLY A 148 -9.60 -13.60 -8.62
CA GLY A 148 -10.97 -13.66 -9.14
C GLY A 148 -12.02 -14.24 -8.19
N GLY A 149 -11.65 -15.26 -7.40
CA GLY A 149 -12.54 -15.88 -6.40
C GLY A 149 -12.78 -15.02 -5.15
N GLU A 150 -11.92 -14.03 -4.88
CA GLU A 150 -11.95 -13.23 -3.65
C GLU A 150 -12.36 -11.77 -3.89
N ARG A 151 -12.37 -11.31 -5.13
CA ARG A 151 -12.63 -9.91 -5.46
C ARG A 151 -14.01 -9.40 -5.06
N HIS A 152 -14.97 -10.30 -4.84
CA HIS A 152 -16.34 -9.99 -4.43
C HIS A 152 -16.66 -10.39 -3.00
N ARG A 153 -15.65 -10.70 -2.19
CA ARG A 153 -15.83 -11.02 -0.78
C ARG A 153 -16.37 -9.83 0.01
N ALA A 154 -16.82 -10.07 1.24
CA ALA A 154 -17.18 -8.99 2.14
C ALA A 154 -15.95 -8.12 2.45
N PRO A 155 -16.12 -6.78 2.55
CA PRO A 155 -15.04 -5.89 2.97
C PRO A 155 -14.65 -6.14 4.43
N ALA A 156 -13.37 -5.88 4.76
CA ALA A 156 -12.84 -6.05 6.10
C ALA A 156 -11.69 -5.06 6.33
N PHE A 157 -11.36 -4.84 7.61
CA PHE A 157 -10.22 -4.03 8.02
C PHE A 157 -9.42 -4.77 9.10
N GLU A 158 -8.10 -4.73 8.98
CA GLU A 158 -7.15 -5.29 9.93
C GLU A 158 -6.11 -4.25 10.32
N GLN A 159 -5.80 -4.15 11.62
CA GLN A 159 -4.69 -3.36 12.14
C GLN A 159 -3.76 -4.28 12.93
N HIS A 160 -2.50 -4.38 12.51
CA HIS A 160 -1.46 -5.14 13.20
C HIS A 160 -0.46 -4.16 13.82
N ARG A 161 -0.50 -4.04 15.15
CA ARG A 161 0.37 -3.14 15.92
C ARG A 161 1.74 -3.74 16.20
N GLU A 162 1.80 -5.04 16.18
CA GLU A 162 3.03 -5.80 16.36
C GLU A 162 3.20 -6.74 15.17
N LEU A 163 4.34 -6.65 14.54
CA LEU A 163 4.69 -7.48 13.39
C LEU A 163 5.95 -8.30 13.70
N PRO A 164 6.01 -9.52 13.19
CA PRO A 164 7.18 -10.37 13.39
C PRO A 164 8.38 -9.81 12.65
N ARG A 165 9.58 -10.07 13.22
CA ARG A 165 10.86 -9.65 12.67
C ARG A 165 11.67 -10.85 12.23
N ALA A 166 12.25 -10.75 11.06
CA ALA A 166 13.28 -11.65 10.57
C ALA A 166 14.63 -10.97 10.66
N SER A 167 15.69 -11.75 10.83
CA SER A 167 17.07 -11.27 10.79
C SER A 167 17.96 -12.30 10.14
N GLY A 168 19.00 -11.83 9.49
CA GLY A 168 20.03 -12.65 8.86
C GLY A 168 21.35 -11.89 8.79
N GLU A 169 22.33 -12.45 8.10
CA GLU A 169 23.59 -11.76 7.90
C GLU A 169 23.39 -10.49 7.09
N GLY A 170 23.66 -9.34 7.70
CA GLY A 170 23.59 -8.03 7.06
C GLY A 170 22.21 -7.42 6.91
N PHE A 171 21.15 -7.99 7.50
CA PHE A 171 19.81 -7.37 7.47
C PHE A 171 18.98 -7.64 8.72
N THR A 172 18.05 -6.73 8.98
CA THR A 172 16.86 -6.97 9.79
C THR A 172 15.62 -6.61 8.96
N ALA A 173 14.51 -7.28 9.20
CA ALA A 173 13.28 -7.03 8.45
C ALA A 173 12.05 -7.10 9.35
N THR A 174 11.10 -6.20 9.16
CA THR A 174 9.75 -6.33 9.68
C THR A 174 8.89 -6.96 8.59
N VAL A 175 8.33 -8.14 8.86
CA VAL A 175 7.54 -8.89 7.87
C VAL A 175 6.11 -8.38 7.90
N MET A 176 5.76 -7.56 6.91
CA MET A 176 4.43 -6.93 6.82
C MET A 176 3.37 -7.91 6.32
N VAL A 177 3.65 -8.62 5.22
CA VAL A 177 2.72 -9.58 4.62
C VAL A 177 3.46 -10.79 4.07
N GLY A 178 2.80 -11.95 4.10
CA GLY A 178 3.36 -13.21 3.61
C GLY A 178 4.46 -13.77 4.50
N GLU A 179 5.40 -14.45 3.91
CA GLU A 179 6.55 -15.06 4.61
C GLU A 179 7.87 -14.53 4.05
N PHE A 180 8.78 -14.12 4.93
CA PHE A 180 10.12 -13.68 4.59
C PHE A 180 11.15 -14.27 5.57
N ALA A 181 12.21 -14.90 5.03
CA ALA A 181 13.28 -15.51 5.79
C ALA A 181 12.79 -16.46 6.92
N GLY A 182 11.78 -17.28 6.62
CA GLY A 182 11.21 -18.28 7.55
C GLY A 182 10.27 -17.67 8.60
N VAL A 183 9.94 -16.39 8.51
CA VAL A 183 9.04 -15.69 9.43
C VAL A 183 7.76 -15.29 8.69
N THR A 184 6.60 -15.65 9.23
CA THR A 184 5.28 -15.42 8.62
C THR A 184 4.55 -14.29 9.32
N SER A 185 4.02 -13.35 8.55
CA SER A 185 3.14 -12.27 9.03
C SER A 185 1.76 -12.81 9.40
N PRO A 186 1.10 -12.25 10.44
CA PRO A 186 -0.30 -12.59 10.77
C PRO A 186 -1.32 -11.96 9.82
N ALA A 187 -0.90 -11.08 8.91
CA ALA A 187 -1.78 -10.34 8.03
C ALA A 187 -2.48 -11.25 7.00
N THR A 188 -3.78 -11.06 6.82
CA THR A 188 -4.59 -11.88 5.90
C THR A 188 -4.36 -11.45 4.45
N MET A 189 -3.77 -12.36 3.66
CA MET A 189 -3.56 -12.18 2.22
C MET A 189 -4.27 -13.28 1.43
N TYR A 190 -4.72 -12.92 0.23
CA TYR A 190 -5.49 -13.82 -0.65
C TYR A 190 -4.70 -14.25 -1.89
N SER A 191 -3.46 -13.82 -1.98
CA SER A 191 -2.50 -14.24 -3.01
C SER A 191 -1.16 -14.54 -2.35
N PRO A 192 -0.35 -15.45 -2.90
CA PRO A 192 1.02 -15.66 -2.45
C PRO A 192 1.85 -14.43 -2.77
N ILE A 193 2.10 -13.60 -1.78
CA ILE A 193 2.92 -12.38 -1.90
C ILE A 193 3.79 -12.22 -0.66
N VAL A 194 4.81 -11.41 -0.77
CA VAL A 194 5.64 -10.97 0.36
C VAL A 194 5.78 -9.46 0.36
N GLY A 195 5.77 -8.88 1.54
CA GLY A 195 6.14 -7.50 1.81
C GLY A 195 6.88 -7.40 3.13
N ALA A 196 8.07 -6.83 3.09
CA ALA A 196 8.91 -6.63 4.26
C ALA A 196 9.59 -5.26 4.20
N ASP A 197 9.71 -4.62 5.37
CA ASP A 197 10.53 -3.42 5.56
C ASP A 197 11.91 -3.89 6.05
N VAL A 198 12.91 -3.70 5.19
CA VAL A 198 14.28 -4.25 5.38
C VAL A 198 15.25 -3.13 5.65
N SER A 199 16.10 -3.30 6.66
CA SER A 199 17.15 -2.38 7.09
C SER A 199 18.49 -3.09 7.36
#